data_1469431b3537c6c3e57568aff7322dda
#
_entry.id   1469431b3537c6c3e57568aff7322dda
#
_cell.length_a   1.000
_cell.length_b   1.000
_cell.length_c   1.000
_cell.angle_alpha   90.00
_cell.angle_beta   90.00
_cell.angle_gamma   90.00
#
_symmetry.space_group_name_H-M   'P 1'
#
loop_
_entity.id
_entity.type
_entity.pdbx_description
1 polymer ?
#
loop_
_entity_poly.entity_id
_entity_poly.type
_entity_poly.pdbx_seq_one_letter_code
_entity_poly.pdbx_strand_id
1 'polypeptide(L)'
;MNPKDIYPDILKDIKLMQLASVRDNKPWMCNVWYVMDEDHNVYWISRETRRHSLEIKDNSHVAATMHPWFDKGLMNDPGQAMIISGQAKRLSGEECRMPYELYAERFPKLREFQSLEKFLNDEGHHYFYKITPDEIIWWDEINFPENPKQEVK
;
A
#
# COMPACT_ATOMS: atom_id res chain seq x y z
N MET A 1 -23.57 -9.45 4.71
CA MET A 1 -22.78 -8.22 4.60
C MET A 1 -21.49 -8.58 3.86
N ASN A 2 -21.11 -7.80 2.84
CA ASN A 2 -19.93 -8.09 2.03
C ASN A 2 -18.80 -7.14 2.46
N PRO A 3 -17.62 -7.62 2.81
CA PRO A 3 -16.48 -6.76 3.15
C PRO A 3 -16.16 -5.71 2.08
N LYS A 4 -16.39 -6.05 0.79
CA LYS A 4 -16.15 -5.15 -0.36
C LYS A 4 -17.04 -3.91 -0.37
N ASP A 5 -18.15 -3.92 0.38
CA ASP A 5 -19.03 -2.78 0.54
C ASP A 5 -18.62 -1.88 1.73
N ILE A 6 -17.66 -2.33 2.55
CA ILE A 6 -17.28 -1.68 3.81
C ILE A 6 -15.91 -1.01 3.71
N TYR A 7 -14.86 -1.79 3.39
CA TYR A 7 -13.49 -1.30 3.50
C TYR A 7 -13.14 -0.11 2.57
N PRO A 8 -13.76 0.09 1.38
CA PRO A 8 -13.41 1.25 0.56
C PRO A 8 -13.66 2.57 1.26
N ASP A 9 -14.76 2.67 2.01
CA ASP A 9 -15.10 3.88 2.75
C ASP A 9 -14.14 4.13 3.93
N ILE A 10 -13.60 3.08 4.51
CA ILE A 10 -12.62 3.18 5.59
C ILE A 10 -11.23 3.53 5.03
N LEU A 11 -10.81 2.86 3.97
CA LEU A 11 -9.48 3.03 3.39
C LEU A 11 -9.25 4.41 2.75
N LYS A 12 -10.31 5.10 2.30
CA LYS A 12 -10.17 6.44 1.71
C LYS A 12 -9.51 7.46 2.64
N ASP A 13 -9.69 7.29 3.95
CA ASP A 13 -9.13 8.19 4.96
C ASP A 13 -7.75 7.75 5.47
N ILE A 14 -7.34 6.51 5.17
CA ILE A 14 -6.06 5.95 5.57
C ILE A 14 -5.02 6.21 4.47
N LYS A 15 -4.10 7.13 4.72
CA LYS A 15 -3.11 7.57 3.72
C LYS A 15 -1.75 6.89 3.84
N LEU A 16 -1.47 6.27 4.98
CA LEU A 16 -0.23 5.54 5.24
C LEU A 16 -0.50 4.04 5.29
N MET A 17 0.40 3.28 4.70
CA MET A 17 0.50 1.85 4.94
C MET A 17 1.81 1.51 5.66
N GLN A 18 1.77 0.46 6.45
CA GLN A 18 2.96 -0.19 6.99
C GLN A 18 3.41 -1.23 5.98
N LEU A 19 4.60 -1.05 5.42
CA LEU A 19 5.20 -1.93 4.41
C LEU A 19 6.30 -2.75 5.05
N ALA A 20 6.19 -4.07 4.97
CA ALA A 20 7.23 -5.01 5.38
C ALA A 20 7.98 -5.57 4.17
N SER A 21 9.28 -5.57 4.23
CA SER A 21 10.20 -6.20 3.29
C SER A 21 11.15 -7.15 4.02
N VAL A 22 11.84 -8.02 3.29
CA VAL A 22 12.73 -9.02 3.88
C VAL A 22 13.98 -9.20 3.04
N ARG A 23 15.13 -9.25 3.70
CA ARG A 23 16.43 -9.64 3.11
C ARG A 23 17.17 -10.51 4.11
N ASP A 24 17.77 -11.60 3.65
CA ASP A 24 18.55 -12.53 4.48
C ASP A 24 17.77 -13.00 5.74
N ASN A 25 16.48 -13.31 5.57
CA ASN A 25 15.55 -13.68 6.63
C ASN A 25 15.38 -12.62 7.75
N LYS A 26 15.77 -11.38 7.49
CA LYS A 26 15.59 -10.25 8.41
C LYS A 26 14.48 -9.35 7.89
N PRO A 27 13.32 -9.29 8.58
CA PRO A 27 12.25 -8.41 8.20
C PRO A 27 12.58 -6.94 8.51
N TRP A 28 12.06 -6.05 7.70
CA TRP A 28 12.08 -4.61 7.91
C TRP A 28 10.70 -4.03 7.69
N MET A 29 10.35 -3.00 8.43
CA MET A 29 9.07 -2.32 8.29
C MET A 29 9.27 -0.81 8.21
N CYS A 30 8.49 -0.16 7.35
CA CYS A 30 8.43 1.30 7.24
C CYS A 30 7.02 1.77 6.91
N ASN A 31 6.76 3.06 7.11
CA ASN A 31 5.52 3.70 6.69
C ASN A 31 5.73 4.38 5.34
N VAL A 32 4.82 4.17 4.41
CA VAL A 32 4.79 4.86 3.11
C VAL A 32 3.38 5.33 2.78
N TRP A 33 3.29 6.45 2.08
CA TRP A 33 2.03 6.93 1.53
C TRP A 33 1.68 6.10 0.30
N TYR A 34 0.41 5.75 0.14
CA TYR A 34 -0.02 4.81 -0.89
C TYR A 34 -1.31 5.23 -1.60
N VAL A 35 -1.52 4.64 -2.74
CA VAL A 35 -2.82 4.54 -3.43
C VAL A 35 -3.07 3.10 -3.81
N MET A 36 -4.33 2.75 -4.01
CA MET A 36 -4.75 1.41 -4.40
C MET A 36 -5.73 1.52 -5.57
N ASP A 37 -5.58 0.69 -6.59
CA ASP A 37 -6.51 0.62 -7.71
C ASP A 37 -7.69 -0.34 -7.43
N GLU A 38 -8.61 -0.45 -8.38
CA GLU A 38 -9.81 -1.30 -8.27
C GLU A 38 -9.48 -2.80 -8.22
N ASP A 39 -8.32 -3.20 -8.74
CA ASP A 39 -7.81 -4.57 -8.68
C ASP A 39 -7.01 -4.85 -7.40
N HIS A 40 -6.98 -3.89 -6.47
CA HIS A 40 -6.24 -3.92 -5.20
C HIS A 40 -4.72 -3.93 -5.37
N ASN A 41 -4.19 -3.56 -6.54
CA ASN A 41 -2.77 -3.27 -6.63
C ASN A 41 -2.47 -2.00 -5.82
N VAL A 42 -1.38 -2.04 -5.07
CA VAL A 42 -0.98 -0.93 -4.20
C VAL A 42 0.26 -0.24 -4.76
N TYR A 43 0.24 1.07 -4.80
CA TYR A 43 1.32 1.88 -5.38
C TYR A 43 1.84 2.89 -4.36
N TRP A 44 3.16 3.06 -4.33
CA TRP A 44 3.82 4.11 -3.56
C TRP A 44 5.02 4.66 -4.30
N ILE A 45 5.56 5.78 -3.79
CA ILE A 45 6.73 6.43 -4.36
C ILE A 45 7.87 6.33 -3.37
N SER A 46 9.05 5.96 -3.85
CA SER A 46 10.26 5.91 -3.04
C SER A 46 11.52 6.13 -3.87
N ARG A 47 12.63 6.43 -3.18
CA ARG A 47 13.96 6.43 -3.78
C ARG A 47 14.50 5.00 -3.85
N GLU A 48 15.26 4.69 -4.90
CA GLU A 48 15.91 3.38 -5.05
C GLU A 48 16.91 3.06 -3.93
N THR A 49 17.48 4.10 -3.32
CA THR A 49 18.48 3.98 -2.25
C THR A 49 17.88 3.67 -0.87
N ARG A 50 16.56 3.68 -0.72
CA ARG A 50 15.92 3.33 0.54
C ARG A 50 16.03 1.84 0.81
N ARG A 51 16.13 1.47 2.10
CA ARG A 51 16.31 0.08 2.54
C ARG A 51 15.24 -0.85 1.94
N HIS A 52 13.96 -0.51 2.05
CA HIS A 52 12.88 -1.33 1.49
C HIS A 52 12.99 -1.47 -0.05
N SER A 53 13.41 -0.42 -0.76
CA SER A 53 13.62 -0.48 -2.22
C SER A 53 14.74 -1.44 -2.60
N LEU A 54 15.86 -1.40 -1.86
CA LEU A 54 16.98 -2.31 -2.06
C LEU A 54 16.61 -3.76 -1.71
N GLU A 55 15.86 -3.97 -0.63
CA GLU A 55 15.40 -5.30 -0.24
C GLU A 55 14.43 -5.89 -1.25
N ILE A 56 13.46 -5.09 -1.77
CA ILE A 56 12.50 -5.51 -2.80
C ILE A 56 13.19 -5.89 -4.11
N LYS A 57 14.28 -5.22 -4.46
CA LYS A 57 15.08 -5.58 -5.64
C LYS A 57 15.66 -7.00 -5.55
N ASP A 58 16.06 -7.41 -4.36
CA ASP A 58 16.65 -8.74 -4.11
C ASP A 58 15.59 -9.79 -3.80
N ASN A 59 14.51 -9.41 -3.13
CA ASN A 59 13.39 -10.27 -2.76
C ASN A 59 12.08 -9.51 -2.89
N SER A 60 11.29 -9.87 -3.89
CA SER A 60 10.02 -9.20 -4.20
C SER A 60 8.89 -9.42 -3.18
N HIS A 61 9.00 -10.43 -2.31
CA HIS A 61 7.97 -10.74 -1.33
C HIS A 61 7.84 -9.64 -0.27
N VAL A 62 6.62 -9.15 -0.12
CA VAL A 62 6.27 -8.08 0.81
C VAL A 62 4.97 -8.37 1.52
N ALA A 63 4.77 -7.71 2.65
CA ALA A 63 3.47 -7.60 3.28
C ALA A 63 3.18 -6.13 3.57
N ALA A 64 1.90 -5.78 3.60
CA ALA A 64 1.47 -4.44 3.96
C ALA A 64 0.21 -4.48 4.81
N THR A 65 0.02 -3.48 5.66
CA THR A 65 -1.23 -3.29 6.38
C THR A 65 -1.64 -1.82 6.38
N MET A 66 -2.95 -1.60 6.30
CA MET A 66 -3.59 -0.30 6.43
C MET A 66 -4.67 -0.42 7.49
N HIS A 67 -4.63 0.44 8.50
CA HIS A 67 -5.62 0.43 9.56
C HIS A 67 -6.04 1.86 9.94
N PRO A 68 -7.30 2.08 10.34
CA PRO A 68 -7.72 3.38 10.82
C PRO A 68 -7.03 3.72 12.14
N TRP A 69 -6.85 5.01 12.37
CA TRP A 69 -6.38 5.50 13.66
C TRP A 69 -7.51 5.41 14.69
N PHE A 70 -7.21 4.89 15.87
CA PHE A 70 -8.14 4.79 16.98
C PHE A 70 -7.82 5.85 18.04
N ASP A 71 -8.70 6.84 18.17
CA ASP A 71 -8.49 7.98 19.08
C ASP A 71 -8.37 7.58 20.57
N LYS A 72 -9.02 6.52 20.96
CA LYS A 72 -9.08 6.08 22.35
C LYS A 72 -8.02 5.06 22.72
N GLY A 73 -7.57 4.25 21.77
CA GLY A 73 -6.50 3.27 21.95
C GLY A 73 -6.69 2.34 23.15
N LEU A 74 -7.93 2.03 23.51
CA LEU A 74 -8.22 1.16 24.63
C LEU A 74 -7.96 -0.29 24.24
N MET A 75 -7.34 -1.04 25.13
CA MET A 75 -7.24 -2.48 25.00
C MET A 75 -8.66 -3.06 24.90
N ASN A 76 -8.92 -3.90 23.90
CA ASN A 76 -10.20 -4.48 23.52
C ASN A 76 -11.14 -3.57 22.68
N ASP A 77 -10.69 -2.41 22.20
CA ASP A 77 -11.42 -1.73 21.15
C ASP A 77 -11.41 -2.62 19.89
N PRO A 78 -12.58 -2.80 19.21
CA PRO A 78 -12.64 -3.64 18.03
C PRO A 78 -11.80 -3.06 16.91
N GLY A 79 -10.98 -3.92 16.29
CA GLY A 79 -10.05 -3.53 15.25
C GLY A 79 -10.58 -3.72 13.83
N GLN A 80 -10.08 -2.88 12.92
CA GLN A 80 -10.27 -3.03 11.48
C GLN A 80 -8.93 -2.80 10.78
N ALA A 81 -8.59 -3.65 9.81
CA ALA A 81 -7.38 -3.49 9.00
C ALA A 81 -7.50 -4.23 7.68
N MET A 82 -6.90 -3.68 6.64
CA MET A 82 -6.57 -4.45 5.44
C MET A 82 -5.16 -5.00 5.59
N ILE A 83 -4.99 -6.27 5.32
CA ILE A 83 -3.72 -6.99 5.38
C ILE A 83 -3.47 -7.58 3.99
N ILE A 84 -2.32 -7.31 3.43
CA ILE A 84 -1.94 -7.73 2.08
C ILE A 84 -0.60 -8.46 2.16
N SER A 85 -0.50 -9.60 1.50
CA SER A 85 0.78 -10.18 1.10
C SER A 85 0.85 -10.30 -0.41
N GLY A 86 2.04 -10.16 -0.98
CA GLY A 86 2.21 -10.19 -2.41
C GLY A 86 3.63 -9.94 -2.85
N GLN A 87 3.78 -9.53 -4.10
CA GLN A 87 5.07 -9.25 -4.69
C GLN A 87 5.14 -7.80 -5.14
N ALA A 88 6.26 -7.17 -4.83
CA ALA A 88 6.53 -5.78 -5.18
C ALA A 88 7.59 -5.66 -6.26
N LYS A 89 7.42 -4.66 -7.12
CA LYS A 89 8.43 -4.26 -8.11
C LYS A 89 8.45 -2.74 -8.28
N ARG A 90 9.59 -2.23 -8.73
CA ARG A 90 9.70 -0.88 -9.27
C ARG A 90 9.01 -0.83 -10.64
N LEU A 91 8.30 0.25 -10.92
CA LEU A 91 7.70 0.54 -12.23
C LEU A 91 8.60 1.45 -13.06
N SER A 92 8.45 1.38 -14.40
CA SER A 92 9.14 2.25 -15.33
C SER A 92 8.31 2.51 -16.59
N GLY A 93 8.60 3.61 -17.29
CA GLY A 93 7.93 3.94 -18.54
C GLY A 93 6.40 4.10 -18.38
N GLU A 94 5.65 3.60 -19.34
CA GLU A 94 4.18 3.73 -19.40
C GLU A 94 3.46 3.06 -18.20
N GLU A 95 4.09 2.12 -17.52
CA GLU A 95 3.55 1.53 -16.27
C GLU A 95 3.30 2.59 -15.19
N CYS A 96 3.99 3.74 -15.25
CA CYS A 96 3.87 4.82 -14.27
C CYS A 96 2.66 5.73 -14.51
N ARG A 97 2.04 5.74 -15.70
CA ARG A 97 1.00 6.72 -16.06
C ARG A 97 -0.23 6.62 -15.18
N MET A 98 -0.84 5.45 -15.09
CA MET A 98 -2.05 5.26 -14.30
C MET A 98 -1.80 5.48 -12.80
N PRO A 99 -0.76 4.89 -12.18
CA PRO A 99 -0.50 5.18 -10.77
C PRO A 99 -0.13 6.65 -10.49
N TYR A 100 0.47 7.36 -11.45
CA TYR A 100 0.71 8.80 -11.30
C TYR A 100 -0.60 9.59 -11.17
N GLU A 101 -1.56 9.35 -12.06
CA GLU A 101 -2.85 10.06 -12.00
C GLU A 101 -3.62 9.71 -10.72
N LEU A 102 -3.69 8.43 -10.38
CA LEU A 102 -4.33 7.97 -9.15
C LEU A 102 -3.68 8.57 -7.89
N TYR A 103 -2.35 8.63 -7.88
CA TYR A 103 -1.60 9.21 -6.75
C TYR A 103 -1.75 10.74 -6.69
N ALA A 104 -1.75 11.44 -7.83
CA ALA A 104 -1.92 12.87 -7.90
C ALA A 104 -3.34 13.33 -7.54
N GLU A 105 -4.34 12.51 -7.78
CA GLU A 105 -5.71 12.75 -7.33
C GLU A 105 -5.78 12.74 -5.80
N ARG A 106 -5.18 11.75 -5.17
CA ARG A 106 -5.15 11.61 -3.70
C ARG A 106 -4.19 12.59 -3.02
N PHE A 107 -3.06 12.86 -3.67
CA PHE A 107 -1.96 13.71 -3.18
C PHE A 107 -1.59 14.75 -4.23
N PRO A 108 -2.36 15.85 -4.38
CA PRO A 108 -2.18 16.83 -5.46
C PRO A 108 -0.79 17.46 -5.55
N LYS A 109 -0.07 17.55 -4.41
CA LYS A 109 1.30 18.06 -4.36
C LYS A 109 2.31 17.24 -5.16
N LEU A 110 1.96 16.03 -5.58
CA LEU A 110 2.82 15.22 -6.46
C LEU A 110 3.18 15.99 -7.74
N ARG A 111 2.24 16.72 -8.32
CA ARG A 111 2.44 17.48 -9.57
C ARG A 111 3.52 18.55 -9.46
N GLU A 112 3.68 19.11 -8.27
CA GLU A 112 4.76 20.08 -7.97
C GLU A 112 6.07 19.38 -7.61
N PHE A 113 5.98 18.18 -7.03
CA PHE A 113 7.13 17.43 -6.54
C PHE A 113 7.93 16.76 -7.69
N GLN A 114 7.26 16.04 -8.58
CA GLN A 114 7.86 15.40 -9.75
C GLN A 114 6.82 15.23 -10.86
N SER A 115 7.15 15.66 -12.09
CA SER A 115 6.23 15.56 -13.23
C SER A 115 6.04 14.12 -13.71
N LEU A 116 4.91 13.86 -14.37
CA LEU A 116 4.65 12.57 -15.03
C LEU A 116 5.77 12.22 -16.02
N GLU A 117 6.25 13.20 -16.82
CA GLU A 117 7.30 13.00 -17.81
C GLU A 117 8.57 12.40 -17.19
N LYS A 118 8.98 12.86 -16.01
CA LYS A 118 10.14 12.32 -15.30
C LYS A 118 9.94 10.86 -14.89
N PHE A 119 8.73 10.47 -14.49
CA PHE A 119 8.43 9.07 -14.20
C PHE A 119 8.42 8.21 -15.47
N LEU A 120 7.84 8.72 -16.57
CA LEU A 120 7.80 8.01 -17.86
C LEU A 120 9.18 7.79 -18.48
N ASN A 121 10.08 8.78 -18.30
CA ASN A 121 11.44 8.73 -18.84
C ASN A 121 12.46 8.12 -17.88
N ASP A 122 12.01 7.65 -16.71
CA ASP A 122 12.88 7.11 -15.66
C ASP A 122 13.93 8.12 -15.17
N GLU A 123 13.57 9.40 -15.22
CA GLU A 123 14.36 10.54 -14.79
C GLU A 123 13.93 11.00 -13.38
N GLY A 124 14.87 11.52 -12.60
CA GLY A 124 14.61 12.01 -11.25
C GLY A 124 15.12 11.05 -10.18
N HIS A 125 14.64 11.25 -8.95
CA HIS A 125 15.16 10.53 -7.77
C HIS A 125 14.11 9.68 -7.08
N HIS A 126 12.86 9.70 -7.57
CA HIS A 126 11.74 8.97 -7.00
C HIS A 126 11.08 8.14 -8.08
N TYR A 127 10.67 6.94 -7.69
CA TYR A 127 10.11 5.94 -8.60
C TYR A 127 8.85 5.35 -7.99
N PHE A 128 7.91 4.95 -8.86
CA PHE A 128 6.77 4.17 -8.43
C PHE A 128 7.17 2.73 -8.17
N TYR A 129 6.58 2.19 -7.12
CA TYR A 129 6.59 0.78 -6.77
C TYR A 129 5.16 0.28 -6.74
N LYS A 130 4.99 -0.99 -7.05
CA LYS A 130 3.68 -1.67 -7.08
C LYS A 130 3.74 -2.96 -6.29
N ILE A 131 2.75 -3.19 -5.42
CA ILE A 131 2.44 -4.54 -4.90
C ILE A 131 1.34 -5.14 -5.78
N THR A 132 1.58 -6.34 -6.29
CA THR A 132 0.54 -7.20 -6.84
C THR A 132 0.17 -8.20 -5.75
N PRO A 133 -1.06 -8.16 -5.21
CA PRO A 133 -1.44 -9.01 -4.08
C PRO A 133 -1.60 -10.48 -4.48
N ASP A 134 -1.06 -11.36 -3.66
CA ASP A 134 -1.35 -12.80 -3.68
C ASP A 134 -2.49 -13.15 -2.72
N GLU A 135 -2.54 -12.48 -1.56
CA GLU A 135 -3.57 -12.64 -0.53
C GLU A 135 -3.99 -11.27 0.00
N ILE A 136 -5.29 -11.09 0.19
CA ILE A 136 -5.89 -9.91 0.81
C ILE A 136 -6.87 -10.36 1.87
N ILE A 137 -6.68 -9.88 3.10
CA ILE A 137 -7.58 -10.08 4.22
C ILE A 137 -8.12 -8.74 4.68
N TRP A 138 -9.43 -8.65 4.84
CA TRP A 138 -10.07 -7.60 5.61
C TRP A 138 -10.36 -8.14 7.01
N TRP A 139 -9.65 -7.62 8.01
CA TRP A 139 -9.92 -7.89 9.41
C TRP A 139 -10.94 -6.88 9.93
N ASP A 140 -12.05 -7.34 10.49
CA ASP A 140 -13.14 -6.45 10.93
C ASP A 140 -13.91 -7.04 12.11
N GLU A 141 -13.52 -6.64 13.30
CA GLU A 141 -14.17 -7.06 14.54
C GLU A 141 -15.48 -6.30 14.82
N ILE A 142 -15.72 -5.20 14.10
CA ILE A 142 -16.93 -4.38 14.26
C ILE A 142 -18.11 -5.02 13.54
N ASN A 143 -17.93 -5.36 12.28
CA ASN A 143 -19.00 -5.87 11.42
C ASN A 143 -19.08 -7.40 11.40
N PHE A 144 -17.99 -8.09 11.72
CA PHE A 144 -17.88 -9.54 11.73
C PHE A 144 -17.30 -10.08 13.04
N PRO A 145 -17.93 -9.80 14.22
CA PRO A 145 -17.34 -10.13 15.53
C PRO A 145 -17.10 -11.63 15.74
N GLU A 146 -17.93 -12.50 15.15
CA GLU A 146 -17.79 -13.96 15.28
C GLU A 146 -16.70 -14.55 14.34
N ASN A 147 -16.40 -13.86 13.25
CA ASN A 147 -15.36 -14.25 12.29
C ASN A 147 -14.73 -13.02 11.65
N PRO A 148 -13.84 -12.32 12.35
CA PRO A 148 -13.29 -11.05 11.86
C PRO A 148 -12.38 -11.18 10.63
N LYS A 149 -11.80 -12.34 10.39
CA LYS A 149 -10.97 -12.60 9.20
C LYS A 149 -11.86 -12.82 7.97
N GLN A 150 -11.92 -11.83 7.08
CA GLN A 150 -12.64 -11.91 5.82
C GLN A 150 -11.65 -12.02 4.66
N GLU A 151 -11.69 -13.10 3.90
CA GLU A 151 -10.86 -13.25 2.71
C GLU A 151 -11.43 -12.43 1.55
N VAL A 152 -10.63 -11.53 0.98
CA VAL A 152 -11.00 -10.69 -0.16
C VAL A 152 -10.41 -11.24 -1.46
N LYS A 153 -9.21 -11.80 -1.38
CA LYS A 153 -8.49 -12.49 -2.44
C LYS A 153 -7.59 -13.58 -1.85
#